data_574d25fe876da5d10385da9aae891fdf
#
_entry.id   574d25fe876da5d10385da9aae891fdf
#
_cell.length_a   1.000
_cell.length_b   1.000
_cell.length_c   1.000
_cell.angle_alpha   90.00
_cell.angle_beta   90.00
_cell.angle_gamma   90.00
#
_symmetry.space_group_name_H-M   'P 1'
#
loop_
_entity.id
_entity.type
_entity.pdbx_description
1 polymer ?
#
loop_
_entity_poly.entity_id
_entity_poly.type
_entity_poly.pdbx_seq_one_letter_code
_entity_poly.pdbx_strand_id
1 'polypeptide(L)'
;MNPPDLSIFSALDDARSFTGAARRLGVAHTTVSRKLKELEAHYGTLLAERRDDGVVLTPEGERLLETARRIEAELAGLERDITGRDHRLTGHIKLTTVDALAWLYMPTIARFRTHHPEIDISLEIGSELRNLSRREAEVALRATNAPDDHLFGREIGTLVFHPYVRADLAARTEDLPWIEYGNRDCSQPAARWLRKTHPMARPQASVPTPLAMFRAVEAGLGAGLVPAALAGASAHLVRLSDDPAFSITIWLLTPMELRQTARIRALFEAFSKGETA
;
A
#
# COMPACT_ATOMS: atom_id res chain seq x y z
N MET A 1 6.09 7.33 32.49
CA MET A 1 5.02 6.59 31.79
C MET A 1 5.57 5.21 31.45
N ASN A 2 4.89 4.16 31.85
CA ASN A 2 5.37 2.80 31.64
C ASN A 2 4.80 2.28 30.30
N PRO A 3 5.60 1.63 29.44
CA PRO A 3 5.12 1.06 28.17
C PRO A 3 3.82 0.24 28.27
N PRO A 4 3.58 -0.52 29.37
CA PRO A 4 2.32 -1.27 29.53
C PRO A 4 1.06 -0.41 29.61
N ASP A 5 1.17 0.89 29.89
CA ASP A 5 0.00 1.75 30.05
C ASP A 5 -0.58 2.20 28.69
N LEU A 6 0.24 2.17 27.64
CA LEU A 6 -0.20 2.56 26.29
C LEU A 6 -0.94 1.43 25.55
N SER A 7 -0.71 0.15 25.89
CA SER A 7 -1.39 -1.01 25.29
C SER A 7 -2.91 -1.02 25.51
N ILE A 8 -3.39 -0.21 26.47
CA ILE A 8 -4.81 0.00 26.72
C ILE A 8 -5.53 0.58 25.49
N PHE A 9 -4.88 1.49 24.74
CA PHE A 9 -5.48 2.13 23.60
C PHE A 9 -5.69 1.15 22.45
N SER A 10 -4.69 0.30 22.15
CA SER A 10 -4.82 -0.79 21.17
C SER A 10 -5.94 -1.77 21.56
N ALA A 11 -6.00 -2.14 22.84
CA ALA A 11 -7.03 -3.06 23.33
C ALA A 11 -8.45 -2.45 23.33
N LEU A 12 -8.60 -1.15 23.62
CA LEU A 12 -9.88 -0.45 23.59
C LEU A 12 -10.39 -0.24 22.16
N ASP A 13 -9.50 0.14 21.24
CA ASP A 13 -9.84 0.32 19.83
C ASP A 13 -10.34 -0.98 19.19
N ASP A 14 -9.60 -2.09 19.41
CA ASP A 14 -9.95 -3.40 18.87
C ASP A 14 -11.24 -3.99 19.49
N ALA A 15 -11.43 -3.83 20.81
CA ALA A 15 -12.53 -4.46 21.54
C ALA A 15 -13.77 -3.58 21.67
N ARG A 16 -13.65 -2.28 21.43
CA ARG A 16 -14.70 -1.26 21.61
C ARG A 16 -15.46 -1.35 22.93
N SER A 17 -14.84 -1.98 23.93
CA SER A 17 -15.41 -2.14 25.27
C SER A 17 -14.35 -2.35 26.34
N PHE A 18 -14.56 -1.83 27.55
CA PHE A 18 -13.65 -2.03 28.67
C PHE A 18 -13.50 -3.51 29.04
N THR A 19 -14.58 -4.28 28.98
CA THR A 19 -14.57 -5.71 29.31
C THR A 19 -13.78 -6.51 28.27
N GLY A 20 -13.95 -6.19 26.98
CA GLY A 20 -13.19 -6.79 25.90
C GLY A 20 -11.70 -6.47 25.98
N ALA A 21 -11.37 -5.19 26.22
CA ALA A 21 -9.99 -4.75 26.42
C ALA A 21 -9.33 -5.44 27.64
N ALA A 22 -10.04 -5.56 28.77
CA ALA A 22 -9.57 -6.24 29.95
C ALA A 22 -9.24 -7.71 29.69
N ARG A 23 -10.12 -8.42 28.96
CA ARG A 23 -9.91 -9.82 28.54
C ARG A 23 -8.67 -9.94 27.66
N ARG A 24 -8.49 -9.03 26.71
CA ARG A 24 -7.35 -9.04 25.79
C ARG A 24 -6.01 -8.78 26.50
N LEU A 25 -6.01 -7.90 27.50
CA LEU A 25 -4.83 -7.56 28.30
C LEU A 25 -4.58 -8.53 29.46
N GLY A 26 -5.47 -9.49 29.72
CA GLY A 26 -5.34 -10.40 30.85
C GLY A 26 -5.45 -9.73 32.23
N VAL A 27 -6.16 -8.60 32.32
CA VAL A 27 -6.32 -7.80 33.56
C VAL A 27 -7.79 -7.65 33.94
N ALA A 28 -8.03 -7.16 35.18
CA ALA A 28 -9.39 -6.86 35.60
C ALA A 28 -9.95 -5.60 34.88
N HIS A 29 -11.27 -5.57 34.62
CA HIS A 29 -11.95 -4.42 34.03
C HIS A 29 -11.68 -3.11 34.80
N THR A 30 -11.64 -3.18 36.12
CA THR A 30 -11.32 -2.04 37.00
C THR A 30 -9.91 -1.49 36.75
N THR A 31 -8.96 -2.35 36.37
CA THR A 31 -7.59 -1.95 36.05
C THR A 31 -7.53 -1.11 34.78
N VAL A 32 -8.24 -1.53 33.71
CA VAL A 32 -8.32 -0.76 32.46
C VAL A 32 -8.94 0.60 32.68
N SER A 33 -10.08 0.63 33.40
CA SER A 33 -10.80 1.90 33.71
C SER A 33 -9.96 2.83 34.58
N ARG A 34 -9.24 2.32 35.58
CA ARG A 34 -8.37 3.12 36.45
C ARG A 34 -7.20 3.71 35.67
N LYS A 35 -6.50 2.90 34.88
CA LYS A 35 -5.37 3.36 34.08
C LYS A 35 -5.74 4.39 33.03
N LEU A 36 -6.91 4.23 32.37
CA LEU A 36 -7.41 5.25 31.46
C LEU A 36 -7.63 6.58 32.19
N LYS A 37 -8.30 6.57 33.34
CA LYS A 37 -8.50 7.77 34.14
C LYS A 37 -7.20 8.43 34.63
N GLU A 38 -6.18 7.63 34.97
CA GLU A 38 -4.87 8.14 35.34
C GLU A 38 -4.20 8.87 34.17
N LEU A 39 -4.32 8.34 32.94
CA LEU A 39 -3.80 8.97 31.73
C LEU A 39 -4.59 10.23 31.37
N GLU A 40 -5.92 10.20 31.46
CA GLU A 40 -6.77 11.38 31.26
C GLU A 40 -6.46 12.51 32.24
N ALA A 41 -6.24 12.15 33.51
CA ALA A 41 -5.81 13.12 34.53
C ALA A 41 -4.42 13.69 34.26
N HIS A 42 -3.49 12.86 33.76
CA HIS A 42 -2.12 13.28 33.43
C HIS A 42 -2.09 14.26 32.24
N TYR A 43 -2.90 14.01 31.21
CA TYR A 43 -2.95 14.87 30.02
C TYR A 43 -4.01 15.99 30.11
N GLY A 44 -4.88 15.97 31.10
CA GLY A 44 -5.91 16.98 31.30
C GLY A 44 -7.01 16.96 30.25
N THR A 45 -7.21 15.84 29.56
CA THR A 45 -8.21 15.68 28.49
C THR A 45 -8.79 14.26 28.51
N LEU A 46 -10.01 14.12 27.98
CA LEU A 46 -10.64 12.81 27.78
C LEU A 46 -9.94 12.10 26.60
N LEU A 47 -9.64 10.83 26.77
CA LEU A 47 -8.97 9.99 25.77
C LEU A 47 -9.89 8.93 25.18
N ALA A 48 -11.02 8.63 25.87
CA ALA A 48 -12.07 7.75 25.36
C ALA A 48 -13.45 8.21 25.83
N GLU A 49 -14.46 8.01 25.00
CA GLU A 49 -15.86 8.30 25.27
C GLU A 49 -16.69 7.02 25.26
N ARG A 50 -17.69 6.97 26.15
CA ARG A 50 -18.74 5.93 26.10
C ARG A 50 -19.84 6.42 25.20
N ARG A 51 -20.20 5.59 24.21
CA ARG A 51 -21.36 5.79 23.34
C ARG A 51 -22.30 4.58 23.45
N ASP A 52 -23.47 4.69 22.89
CA ASP A 52 -24.50 3.64 22.94
C ASP A 52 -24.01 2.34 22.25
N ASP A 53 -23.12 2.45 21.30
CA ASP A 53 -22.49 1.36 20.53
C ASP A 53 -21.14 0.88 21.09
N GLY A 54 -20.69 1.44 22.24
CA GLY A 54 -19.45 1.02 22.89
C GLY A 54 -18.54 2.15 23.36
N VAL A 55 -17.22 1.89 23.33
CA VAL A 55 -16.18 2.84 23.69
C VAL A 55 -15.46 3.29 22.42
N VAL A 56 -15.36 4.61 22.22
CA VAL A 56 -14.67 5.23 21.08
C VAL A 56 -13.56 6.12 21.61
N LEU A 57 -12.40 6.11 20.96
CA LEU A 57 -11.31 7.02 21.31
C LEU A 57 -11.63 8.45 20.84
N THR A 58 -11.19 9.43 21.62
CA THR A 58 -11.18 10.84 21.19
C THR A 58 -10.03 11.08 20.20
N PRO A 59 -9.97 12.22 19.48
CA PRO A 59 -8.83 12.57 18.63
C PRO A 59 -7.48 12.54 19.39
N GLU A 60 -7.48 12.91 20.68
CA GLU A 60 -6.31 12.81 21.56
C GLU A 60 -5.99 11.35 21.89
N GLY A 61 -7.00 10.51 22.13
CA GLY A 61 -6.87 9.07 22.32
C GLY A 61 -6.33 8.35 21.08
N GLU A 62 -6.75 8.76 19.88
CA GLU A 62 -6.24 8.23 18.61
C GLU A 62 -4.74 8.55 18.41
N ARG A 63 -4.31 9.77 18.76
CA ARG A 63 -2.88 10.13 18.73
C ARG A 63 -2.04 9.27 19.68
N LEU A 64 -2.57 8.97 20.87
CA LEU A 64 -1.90 8.06 21.82
C LEU A 64 -1.89 6.62 21.31
N LEU A 65 -2.97 6.15 20.66
CA LEU A 65 -3.03 4.85 20.00
C LEU A 65 -1.94 4.73 18.91
N GLU A 66 -1.81 5.75 18.05
CA GLU A 66 -0.79 5.78 17.01
C GLU A 66 0.63 5.69 17.59
N THR A 67 0.87 6.41 18.69
CA THR A 67 2.15 6.36 19.42
C THR A 67 2.38 5.01 20.08
N ALA A 68 1.35 4.42 20.72
CA ALA A 68 1.41 3.11 21.35
C ALA A 68 1.78 2.03 20.34
N ARG A 69 1.11 1.99 19.20
CA ARG A 69 1.39 1.04 18.11
C ARG A 69 2.83 1.15 17.60
N ARG A 70 3.35 2.38 17.49
CA ARG A 70 4.74 2.60 17.09
C ARG A 70 5.73 2.05 18.12
N ILE A 71 5.50 2.30 19.42
CA ILE A 71 6.35 1.80 20.51
C ILE A 71 6.30 0.27 20.59
N GLU A 72 5.12 -0.34 20.48
CA GLU A 72 4.95 -1.80 20.45
C GLU A 72 5.71 -2.42 19.26
N ALA A 73 5.65 -1.81 18.09
CA ALA A 73 6.41 -2.26 16.93
C ALA A 73 7.93 -2.14 17.11
N GLU A 74 8.41 -1.08 17.79
CA GLU A 74 9.83 -0.89 18.12
C GLU A 74 10.33 -1.92 19.14
N LEU A 75 9.57 -2.17 20.20
CA LEU A 75 9.90 -3.19 21.18
C LEU A 75 9.93 -4.59 20.56
N ALA A 76 8.94 -4.92 19.75
CA ALA A 76 8.92 -6.18 19.01
C ALA A 76 10.10 -6.30 18.02
N GLY A 77 10.56 -5.19 17.42
CA GLY A 77 11.78 -5.11 16.63
C GLY A 77 13.02 -5.44 17.45
N LEU A 78 13.19 -4.76 18.57
CA LEU A 78 14.31 -4.96 19.49
C LEU A 78 14.37 -6.39 20.06
N GLU A 79 13.23 -6.97 20.43
CA GLU A 79 13.16 -8.38 20.88
C GLU A 79 13.62 -9.35 19.79
N ARG A 80 13.26 -9.10 18.53
CA ARG A 80 13.74 -9.89 17.37
C ARG A 80 15.25 -9.76 17.19
N ASP A 81 15.80 -8.56 17.29
CA ASP A 81 17.23 -8.29 17.14
C ASP A 81 18.06 -8.94 18.24
N ILE A 82 17.58 -8.87 19.50
CA ILE A 82 18.28 -9.42 20.66
C ILE A 82 18.19 -10.95 20.70
N THR A 83 17.05 -11.54 20.32
CA THR A 83 16.83 -12.99 20.44
C THR A 83 17.37 -13.80 19.28
N GLY A 84 17.90 -13.16 18.23
CA GLY A 84 18.42 -13.84 17.01
C GLY A 84 17.38 -14.73 16.31
N ARG A 85 16.09 -14.56 16.62
CA ARG A 85 14.98 -15.39 16.11
C ARG A 85 14.60 -15.09 14.66
N ASP A 86 15.22 -14.09 14.07
CA ASP A 86 14.87 -13.65 12.71
C ASP A 86 15.50 -14.48 11.59
N HIS A 87 16.14 -15.62 11.93
CA HIS A 87 16.63 -16.57 10.93
C HIS A 87 15.57 -17.57 10.42
N ARG A 88 14.38 -17.58 11.00
CA ARG A 88 13.31 -18.50 10.57
C ARG A 88 12.49 -17.88 9.43
N LEU A 89 12.24 -18.70 8.42
CA LEU A 89 11.36 -18.37 7.29
C LEU A 89 9.89 -18.58 7.68
N THR A 90 9.46 -17.93 8.78
CA THR A 90 8.12 -18.03 9.35
C THR A 90 7.58 -16.66 9.73
N GLY A 91 6.27 -16.57 9.95
CA GLY A 91 5.60 -15.37 10.46
C GLY A 91 4.79 -14.65 9.41
N HIS A 92 4.57 -13.35 9.60
CA HIS A 92 3.67 -12.55 8.77
C HIS A 92 4.45 -11.46 8.03
N ILE A 93 4.10 -11.22 6.76
CA ILE A 93 4.57 -10.08 5.95
C ILE A 93 3.37 -9.24 5.56
N LYS A 94 3.38 -7.98 5.98
CA LYS A 94 2.40 -6.99 5.57
C LYS A 94 2.93 -6.20 4.37
N LEU A 95 2.41 -6.52 3.18
CA LEU A 95 2.80 -5.92 1.91
C LEU A 95 1.78 -4.87 1.47
N THR A 96 2.20 -3.65 1.22
CA THR A 96 1.36 -2.60 0.64
C THR A 96 1.71 -2.35 -0.81
N THR A 97 0.71 -2.12 -1.65
CA THR A 97 0.90 -1.88 -3.08
C THR A 97 -0.27 -1.10 -3.68
N VAL A 98 -0.25 -0.87 -4.98
CA VAL A 98 -1.38 -0.36 -5.78
C VAL A 98 -1.99 -1.49 -6.60
N ASP A 99 -3.25 -1.33 -7.00
CA ASP A 99 -4.06 -2.35 -7.70
C ASP A 99 -3.36 -2.94 -8.93
N ALA A 100 -2.79 -2.10 -9.79
CA ALA A 100 -2.09 -2.52 -11.01
C ALA A 100 -0.87 -3.42 -10.71
N LEU A 101 -0.07 -3.07 -9.69
CA LEU A 101 1.08 -3.87 -9.29
C LEU A 101 0.66 -5.15 -8.55
N ALA A 102 -0.41 -5.09 -7.74
CA ALA A 102 -1.01 -6.29 -7.15
C ALA A 102 -1.40 -7.27 -8.25
N TRP A 103 -2.07 -6.80 -9.29
CA TRP A 103 -2.48 -7.62 -10.42
C TRP A 103 -1.27 -8.24 -11.15
N LEU A 104 -0.24 -7.44 -11.47
CA LEU A 104 0.94 -7.89 -12.19
C LEU A 104 1.79 -8.90 -11.40
N TYR A 105 1.97 -8.66 -10.10
CA TYR A 105 2.88 -9.45 -9.26
C TYR A 105 2.18 -10.53 -8.42
N MET A 106 0.87 -10.70 -8.54
CA MET A 106 0.13 -11.77 -7.84
C MET A 106 0.71 -13.16 -8.13
N PRO A 107 1.10 -13.52 -9.37
CA PRO A 107 1.74 -14.82 -9.63
C PRO A 107 3.06 -15.01 -8.85
N THR A 108 3.87 -13.94 -8.71
CA THR A 108 5.11 -13.99 -7.94
C THR A 108 4.85 -14.15 -6.45
N ILE A 109 3.85 -13.43 -5.92
CA ILE A 109 3.40 -13.56 -4.52
C ILE A 109 2.88 -14.97 -4.24
N ALA A 110 2.06 -15.52 -5.12
CA ALA A 110 1.53 -16.89 -4.99
C ALA A 110 2.66 -17.93 -5.01
N ARG A 111 3.60 -17.80 -5.92
CA ARG A 111 4.78 -18.67 -6.01
C ARG A 111 5.64 -18.58 -4.74
N PHE A 112 5.88 -17.37 -4.22
CA PHE A 112 6.59 -17.19 -2.96
C PHE A 112 5.88 -17.91 -1.81
N ARG A 113 4.56 -17.76 -1.67
CA ARG A 113 3.77 -18.40 -0.64
C ARG A 113 3.82 -19.94 -0.72
N THR A 114 3.85 -20.48 -1.93
CA THR A 114 4.00 -21.94 -2.15
C THR A 114 5.36 -22.46 -1.67
N HIS A 115 6.44 -21.70 -1.86
CA HIS A 115 7.78 -22.08 -1.43
C HIS A 115 8.03 -21.83 0.06
N HIS A 116 7.25 -20.95 0.70
CA HIS A 116 7.39 -20.57 2.09
C HIS A 116 6.04 -20.70 2.83
N PRO A 117 5.54 -21.94 3.07
CA PRO A 117 4.21 -22.17 3.62
C PRO A 117 4.01 -21.66 5.05
N GLU A 118 5.08 -21.41 5.79
CA GLU A 118 5.05 -20.87 7.15
C GLU A 118 5.06 -19.32 7.19
N ILE A 119 5.09 -18.66 6.03
CA ILE A 119 5.01 -17.19 5.94
C ILE A 119 3.63 -16.79 5.47
N ASP A 120 2.87 -16.08 6.30
CA ASP A 120 1.62 -15.47 5.89
C ASP A 120 1.85 -14.10 5.27
N ILE A 121 1.05 -13.75 4.25
CA ILE A 121 1.10 -12.45 3.59
C ILE A 121 -0.27 -11.80 3.66
N SER A 122 -0.32 -10.57 4.19
CA SER A 122 -1.45 -9.68 3.97
C SER A 122 -1.09 -8.63 2.93
N LEU A 123 -2.02 -8.41 1.99
CA LEU A 123 -1.87 -7.42 0.93
C LEU A 123 -2.83 -6.26 1.18
N GLU A 124 -2.27 -5.06 1.29
CA GLU A 124 -3.05 -3.83 1.40
C GLU A 124 -2.93 -3.00 0.14
N ILE A 125 -4.08 -2.63 -0.43
CA ILE A 125 -4.12 -1.74 -1.58
C ILE A 125 -4.25 -0.29 -1.09
N GLY A 126 -3.23 0.52 -1.38
CA GLY A 126 -3.21 1.93 -1.00
C GLY A 126 -2.10 2.69 -1.72
N SER A 127 -2.33 3.98 -1.98
CA SER A 127 -1.37 4.83 -2.70
C SER A 127 -0.32 5.49 -1.79
N GLU A 128 -0.51 5.48 -0.47
CA GLU A 128 0.34 6.23 0.45
C GLU A 128 1.59 5.46 0.87
N LEU A 129 2.77 6.07 0.69
CA LEU A 129 4.05 5.58 1.25
C LEU A 129 4.13 5.74 2.78
N ARG A 130 3.23 6.52 3.37
CA ARG A 130 3.16 6.78 4.82
C ARG A 130 3.03 5.50 5.65
N ASN A 131 2.48 4.43 5.07
CA ASN A 131 2.29 3.16 5.76
C ASN A 131 3.61 2.48 6.16
N LEU A 132 4.71 2.67 5.42
CA LEU A 132 6.03 2.16 5.81
C LEU A 132 6.66 2.99 6.94
N SER A 133 6.60 4.32 6.84
CA SER A 133 7.14 5.23 7.86
C SER A 133 6.39 5.13 9.21
N ARG A 134 5.09 4.75 9.16
CA ARG A 134 4.25 4.50 10.34
C ARG A 134 4.33 3.06 10.84
N ARG A 135 5.13 2.20 10.20
CA ARG A 135 5.22 0.76 10.47
C ARG A 135 3.88 0.01 10.36
N GLU A 136 2.95 0.54 9.57
CA GLU A 136 1.68 -0.13 9.25
C GLU A 136 1.88 -1.24 8.22
N ALA A 137 2.97 -1.17 7.42
CA ALA A 137 3.42 -2.21 6.50
C ALA A 137 4.92 -2.48 6.67
N GLU A 138 5.37 -3.68 6.31
CA GLU A 138 6.77 -4.09 6.36
C GLU A 138 7.46 -3.97 5.00
N VAL A 139 6.69 -4.15 3.93
CA VAL A 139 7.18 -4.06 2.55
C VAL A 139 6.20 -3.25 1.71
N ALA A 140 6.73 -2.45 0.80
CA ALA A 140 5.93 -1.78 -0.21
C ALA A 140 6.39 -2.13 -1.62
N LEU A 141 5.46 -2.48 -2.48
CA LEU A 141 5.66 -2.62 -3.91
C LEU A 141 5.11 -1.36 -4.60
N ARG A 142 5.98 -0.54 -5.18
CA ARG A 142 5.62 0.79 -5.69
C ARG A 142 6.23 1.08 -7.05
N ALA A 143 5.48 1.83 -7.87
CA ALA A 143 5.99 2.45 -9.09
C ALA A 143 6.32 3.91 -8.80
N THR A 144 7.61 4.27 -8.83
CA THR A 144 8.09 5.63 -8.57
C THR A 144 9.47 5.85 -9.20
N ASN A 145 9.75 7.05 -9.68
CA ASN A 145 11.08 7.46 -10.15
C ASN A 145 11.86 8.22 -9.06
N ALA A 146 11.26 8.38 -7.86
CA ALA A 146 11.88 9.00 -6.69
C ALA A 146 11.50 8.20 -5.44
N PRO A 147 12.16 7.03 -5.21
CA PRO A 147 11.97 6.27 -3.97
C PRO A 147 12.47 7.09 -2.78
N ASP A 148 11.90 6.82 -1.60
CA ASP A 148 12.30 7.49 -0.37
C ASP A 148 13.69 7.00 0.07
N ASP A 149 14.63 7.91 0.30
CA ASP A 149 16.03 7.62 0.67
C ASP A 149 16.17 6.93 2.05
N HIS A 150 15.13 7.01 2.88
CA HIS A 150 15.11 6.36 4.20
C HIS A 150 14.77 4.87 4.13
N LEU A 151 14.39 4.37 2.95
CA LEU A 151 14.02 2.98 2.76
C LEU A 151 15.15 2.20 2.06
N PHE A 152 15.27 0.93 2.40
CA PHE A 152 16.02 -0.01 1.58
C PHE A 152 15.16 -0.40 0.38
N GLY A 153 15.68 -0.18 -0.83
CA GLY A 153 14.97 -0.42 -2.07
C GLY A 153 15.70 -1.36 -3.03
N ARG A 154 14.95 -2.14 -3.77
CA ARG A 154 15.41 -2.89 -4.93
C ARG A 154 14.52 -2.59 -6.12
N GLU A 155 15.13 -2.18 -7.22
CA GLU A 155 14.45 -2.12 -8.50
C GLU A 155 14.14 -3.54 -8.99
N ILE A 156 12.89 -3.78 -9.40
CA ILE A 156 12.39 -5.09 -9.83
C ILE A 156 11.78 -5.08 -11.23
N GLY A 157 11.67 -3.90 -11.84
CA GLY A 157 11.15 -3.76 -13.20
C GLY A 157 10.76 -2.33 -13.53
N THR A 158 10.08 -2.17 -14.66
CA THR A 158 9.64 -0.88 -15.17
C THR A 158 8.24 -0.99 -15.77
N LEU A 159 7.35 -0.09 -15.40
CA LEU A 159 6.08 0.11 -16.08
C LEU A 159 6.30 1.06 -17.27
N VAL A 160 6.13 0.55 -18.47
CA VAL A 160 6.20 1.33 -19.72
C VAL A 160 4.79 1.63 -20.17
N PHE A 161 4.46 2.91 -20.31
CA PHE A 161 3.13 3.38 -20.71
C PHE A 161 3.11 3.74 -22.18
N HIS A 162 2.13 3.19 -22.89
CA HIS A 162 1.83 3.54 -24.28
C HIS A 162 0.36 3.97 -24.43
N PRO A 163 0.04 4.73 -25.48
CA PRO A 163 -1.34 5.00 -25.82
C PRO A 163 -1.99 3.75 -26.45
N TYR A 164 -3.12 3.34 -25.88
CA TYR A 164 -3.92 2.22 -26.37
C TYR A 164 -5.35 2.64 -26.61
N VAL A 165 -5.99 1.90 -27.50
CA VAL A 165 -7.42 2.00 -27.79
C VAL A 165 -7.96 0.60 -28.09
N ARG A 166 -9.26 0.40 -27.94
CA ARG A 166 -9.91 -0.83 -28.40
C ARG A 166 -9.91 -0.88 -29.94
N ALA A 167 -9.64 -2.05 -30.52
CA ALA A 167 -9.36 -2.24 -31.94
C ALA A 167 -10.46 -1.69 -32.89
N ASP A 168 -11.73 -1.81 -32.49
CA ASP A 168 -12.87 -1.29 -33.27
C ASP A 168 -12.95 0.23 -33.31
N LEU A 169 -12.30 0.93 -32.40
CA LEU A 169 -12.23 2.39 -32.35
C LEU A 169 -10.96 2.95 -33.00
N ALA A 170 -9.97 2.10 -33.31
CA ALA A 170 -8.67 2.53 -33.84
C ALA A 170 -8.74 3.30 -35.18
N ALA A 171 -9.79 3.09 -35.97
CA ALA A 171 -10.01 3.80 -37.23
C ALA A 171 -10.52 5.25 -37.06
N ARG A 172 -10.89 5.67 -35.84
CA ARG A 172 -11.41 7.01 -35.53
C ARG A 172 -10.30 7.98 -35.15
N THR A 173 -9.31 8.19 -35.99
CA THR A 173 -8.09 8.93 -35.64
C THR A 173 -8.32 10.41 -35.28
N GLU A 174 -9.32 11.09 -35.91
CA GLU A 174 -9.53 12.53 -35.70
C GLU A 174 -10.47 12.86 -34.52
N ASP A 175 -11.43 11.98 -34.19
CA ASP A 175 -12.43 12.18 -33.13
C ASP A 175 -12.32 11.15 -32.02
N LEU A 176 -11.11 10.65 -31.74
CA LEU A 176 -10.90 9.65 -30.72
C LEU A 176 -11.09 10.23 -29.33
N PRO A 177 -12.07 9.77 -28.53
CA PRO A 177 -12.24 10.25 -27.19
C PRO A 177 -11.05 9.80 -26.32
N TRP A 178 -10.51 10.70 -25.52
CA TRP A 178 -9.41 10.41 -24.60
C TRP A 178 -9.91 10.27 -23.18
N ILE A 179 -9.24 9.39 -22.42
CA ILE A 179 -9.44 9.17 -20.99
C ILE A 179 -8.21 9.72 -20.27
N GLU A 180 -8.42 10.53 -19.24
CA GLU A 180 -7.33 11.05 -18.39
C GLU A 180 -7.27 10.33 -17.04
N TYR A 181 -6.15 10.47 -16.34
CA TYR A 181 -6.07 10.09 -14.93
C TYR A 181 -6.71 11.18 -14.06
N GLY A 182 -7.53 10.75 -13.09
CA GLY A 182 -8.42 11.60 -12.30
C GLY A 182 -7.77 12.59 -11.35
N ASN A 183 -6.47 12.52 -11.20
CA ASN A 183 -5.73 13.58 -10.53
C ASN A 183 -5.36 14.64 -11.58
N ARG A 184 -6.11 15.73 -11.62
CA ARG A 184 -5.92 16.86 -12.55
C ARG A 184 -4.61 17.64 -12.34
N ASP A 185 -3.66 17.06 -11.60
CA ASP A 185 -2.34 17.64 -11.47
C ASP A 185 -1.62 17.63 -12.83
N CYS A 186 -1.55 18.81 -13.42
CA CYS A 186 -0.90 19.05 -14.71
C CYS A 186 0.59 18.67 -14.72
N SER A 187 1.21 18.44 -13.58
CA SER A 187 2.60 18.00 -13.44
C SER A 187 2.79 16.52 -13.73
N GLN A 188 1.73 15.71 -13.71
CA GLN A 188 1.84 14.26 -13.93
C GLN A 188 2.31 13.93 -15.36
N PRO A 189 3.15 12.89 -15.53
CA PRO A 189 3.70 12.49 -16.83
C PRO A 189 2.63 12.23 -17.88
N ALA A 190 1.53 11.57 -17.50
CA ALA A 190 0.43 11.25 -18.40
C ALA A 190 -0.28 12.52 -18.94
N ALA A 191 -0.59 13.46 -18.04
CA ALA A 191 -1.24 14.71 -18.43
C ALA A 191 -0.33 15.59 -19.29
N ARG A 192 0.98 15.61 -19.00
CA ARG A 192 1.98 16.31 -19.82
C ARG A 192 2.08 15.70 -21.21
N TRP A 193 2.15 14.38 -21.30
CA TRP A 193 2.20 13.69 -22.59
C TRP A 193 0.96 13.99 -23.44
N LEU A 194 -0.24 13.83 -22.87
CA LEU A 194 -1.51 14.05 -23.61
C LEU A 194 -1.58 15.47 -24.17
N ARG A 195 -1.26 16.50 -23.36
CA ARG A 195 -1.26 17.89 -23.82
C ARG A 195 -0.23 18.18 -24.89
N LYS A 196 0.94 17.55 -24.80
CA LYS A 196 2.02 17.74 -25.79
C LYS A 196 1.67 17.09 -27.12
N THR A 197 1.11 15.89 -27.10
CA THR A 197 0.91 15.06 -28.29
C THR A 197 -0.47 15.29 -28.92
N HIS A 198 -1.47 15.57 -28.08
CA HIS A 198 -2.85 15.80 -28.51
C HIS A 198 -3.41 17.09 -27.87
N PRO A 199 -2.90 18.29 -28.28
CA PRO A 199 -3.26 19.55 -27.63
C PRO A 199 -4.74 19.93 -27.77
N MET A 200 -5.42 19.39 -28.78
CA MET A 200 -6.85 19.59 -29.01
C MET A 200 -7.74 18.55 -28.33
N ALA A 201 -7.15 17.49 -27.73
CA ALA A 201 -7.90 16.46 -27.04
C ALA A 201 -8.65 17.05 -25.84
N ARG A 202 -9.93 16.72 -25.75
CA ARG A 202 -10.77 17.03 -24.59
C ARG A 202 -11.15 15.72 -23.92
N PRO A 203 -10.49 15.35 -22.82
CA PRO A 203 -10.82 14.12 -22.10
C PRO A 203 -12.30 14.12 -21.70
N GLN A 204 -13.02 13.07 -22.07
CA GLN A 204 -14.44 12.91 -21.76
C GLN A 204 -14.68 12.04 -20.51
N ALA A 205 -13.64 11.34 -20.07
CA ALA A 205 -13.69 10.50 -18.89
C ALA A 205 -12.36 10.61 -18.10
N SER A 206 -12.44 10.31 -16.82
CA SER A 206 -11.29 10.32 -15.91
C SER A 206 -11.34 9.08 -15.01
N VAL A 207 -10.19 8.45 -14.79
CA VAL A 207 -10.06 7.24 -13.97
C VAL A 207 -8.89 7.37 -12.99
N PRO A 208 -9.00 6.79 -11.80
CA PRO A 208 -8.02 7.04 -10.73
C PRO A 208 -6.72 6.23 -10.85
N THR A 209 -6.74 5.05 -11.51
CA THR A 209 -5.63 4.11 -11.47
C THR A 209 -5.31 3.51 -12.84
N PRO A 210 -4.08 2.97 -13.04
CA PRO A 210 -3.70 2.29 -14.28
C PRO A 210 -4.57 1.06 -14.59
N LEU A 211 -5.01 0.33 -13.57
CA LEU A 211 -5.91 -0.81 -13.77
C LEU A 211 -7.30 -0.36 -14.22
N ALA A 212 -7.82 0.72 -13.65
CA ALA A 212 -9.08 1.32 -14.09
C ALA A 212 -8.96 1.89 -15.52
N MET A 213 -7.80 2.49 -15.87
CA MET A 213 -7.53 2.96 -17.24
C MET A 213 -7.54 1.79 -18.23
N PHE A 214 -6.85 0.71 -17.94
CA PHE A 214 -6.85 -0.50 -18.76
C PHE A 214 -8.28 -0.99 -19.01
N ARG A 215 -9.10 -1.12 -17.97
CA ARG A 215 -10.48 -1.58 -18.08
C ARG A 215 -11.38 -0.60 -18.86
N ALA A 216 -11.18 0.70 -18.67
CA ALA A 216 -11.94 1.73 -19.39
C ALA A 216 -11.64 1.71 -20.89
N VAL A 217 -10.36 1.59 -21.28
CA VAL A 217 -9.94 1.46 -22.69
C VAL A 217 -10.47 0.16 -23.30
N GLU A 218 -10.35 -0.95 -22.59
CA GLU A 218 -10.84 -2.26 -23.04
C GLU A 218 -12.37 -2.28 -23.20
N ALA A 219 -13.11 -1.57 -22.35
CA ALA A 219 -14.55 -1.40 -22.48
C ALA A 219 -14.96 -0.47 -23.64
N GLY A 220 -13.99 0.24 -24.26
CA GLY A 220 -14.23 1.13 -25.39
C GLY A 220 -14.67 2.53 -25.01
N LEU A 221 -14.36 2.98 -23.78
CA LEU A 221 -14.67 4.34 -23.33
C LEU A 221 -13.86 5.40 -24.09
N GLY A 222 -12.69 5.01 -24.62
CA GLY A 222 -11.82 5.89 -25.40
C GLY A 222 -10.38 5.37 -25.44
N ALA A 223 -9.46 6.21 -25.90
CA ALA A 223 -8.03 5.97 -25.84
C ALA A 223 -7.45 6.44 -24.50
N GLY A 224 -6.42 5.75 -24.02
CA GLY A 224 -5.76 6.09 -22.77
C GLY A 224 -4.32 5.56 -22.68
N LEU A 225 -3.57 6.10 -21.74
CA LEU A 225 -2.21 5.64 -21.45
C LEU A 225 -2.26 4.44 -20.49
N VAL A 226 -1.93 3.27 -21.03
CA VAL A 226 -1.99 1.99 -20.31
C VAL A 226 -0.59 1.41 -20.19
N PRO A 227 -0.20 0.82 -19.03
CA PRO A 227 1.01 0.02 -18.96
C PRO A 227 0.99 -1.14 -19.95
N ALA A 228 2.07 -1.33 -20.71
CA ALA A 228 2.17 -2.39 -21.72
C ALA A 228 1.92 -3.78 -21.12
N ALA A 229 2.39 -4.02 -19.90
CA ALA A 229 2.19 -5.27 -19.18
C ALA A 229 0.70 -5.56 -18.87
N LEU A 230 -0.12 -4.53 -18.60
CA LEU A 230 -1.57 -4.71 -18.45
C LEU A 230 -2.24 -4.89 -19.82
N ALA A 231 -1.85 -4.10 -20.81
CA ALA A 231 -2.44 -4.18 -22.15
C ALA A 231 -2.22 -5.54 -22.81
N GLY A 232 -1.09 -6.20 -22.54
CA GLY A 232 -0.77 -7.55 -23.02
C GLY A 232 -1.74 -8.63 -22.56
N ALA A 233 -2.55 -8.37 -21.52
CA ALA A 233 -3.58 -9.29 -21.05
C ALA A 233 -4.86 -9.26 -21.91
N SER A 234 -5.00 -8.32 -22.84
CA SER A 234 -6.18 -8.16 -23.69
C SER A 234 -5.82 -8.24 -25.16
N ALA A 235 -6.48 -9.16 -25.88
CA ALA A 235 -6.36 -9.26 -27.34
C ALA A 235 -7.14 -8.17 -28.09
N HIS A 236 -7.92 -7.35 -27.37
CA HIS A 236 -8.79 -6.34 -27.98
C HIS A 236 -8.16 -4.95 -28.04
N LEU A 237 -7.01 -4.77 -27.41
CA LEU A 237 -6.31 -3.50 -27.39
C LEU A 237 -5.26 -3.42 -28.49
N VAL A 238 -5.23 -2.28 -29.16
CA VAL A 238 -4.19 -1.94 -30.14
C VAL A 238 -3.42 -0.73 -29.65
N ARG A 239 -2.12 -0.76 -29.85
CA ARG A 239 -1.22 0.34 -29.54
C ARG A 239 -1.32 1.40 -30.64
N LEU A 240 -1.44 2.67 -30.23
CA LEU A 240 -1.53 3.81 -31.17
C LEU A 240 -0.15 4.37 -31.54
N SER A 241 0.90 4.08 -30.77
CA SER A 241 2.27 4.51 -31.03
C SER A 241 3.27 3.49 -30.46
N ASP A 242 4.30 3.17 -31.21
CA ASP A 242 5.40 2.33 -30.75
C ASP A 242 6.32 3.05 -29.76
N ASP A 243 6.39 4.37 -29.83
CA ASP A 243 7.12 5.17 -28.86
C ASP A 243 6.40 5.19 -27.52
N PRO A 244 7.10 4.93 -26.41
CA PRO A 244 6.52 5.00 -25.09
C PRO A 244 6.19 6.46 -24.72
N ALA A 245 5.06 6.67 -24.06
CA ALA A 245 4.68 7.97 -23.53
C ALA A 245 5.60 8.37 -22.36
N PHE A 246 5.87 7.44 -21.48
CA PHE A 246 6.79 7.53 -20.34
C PHE A 246 6.98 6.16 -19.69
N SER A 247 7.92 6.09 -18.75
CA SER A 247 8.14 4.89 -17.93
C SER A 247 8.28 5.27 -16.45
N ILE A 248 7.95 4.31 -15.58
CA ILE A 248 8.09 4.44 -14.14
C ILE A 248 8.76 3.18 -13.60
N THR A 249 9.81 3.35 -12.81
CA THR A 249 10.53 2.24 -12.18
C THR A 249 9.68 1.59 -11.08
N ILE A 250 9.70 0.27 -11.01
CA ILE A 250 9.02 -0.51 -9.98
C ILE A 250 10.04 -0.89 -8.91
N TRP A 251 9.70 -0.60 -7.67
CA TRP A 251 10.55 -0.86 -6.51
C TRP A 251 9.85 -1.77 -5.52
N LEU A 252 10.64 -2.66 -4.93
CA LEU A 252 10.32 -3.31 -3.67
C LEU A 252 11.06 -2.57 -2.57
N LEU A 253 10.34 -2.03 -1.59
CA LEU A 253 10.86 -1.14 -0.55
C LEU A 253 10.58 -1.72 0.84
N THR A 254 11.51 -1.55 1.77
CA THR A 254 11.35 -1.94 3.18
C THR A 254 12.12 -0.97 4.09
N PRO A 255 11.71 -0.76 5.36
CA PRO A 255 12.52 -0.04 6.33
C PRO A 255 13.91 -0.66 6.48
N MET A 256 14.93 0.19 6.67
CA MET A 256 16.34 -0.23 6.75
C MET A 256 16.58 -1.31 7.82
N GLU A 257 15.88 -1.23 8.94
CA GLU A 257 15.96 -2.18 10.05
C GLU A 257 15.40 -3.57 9.72
N LEU A 258 14.42 -3.66 8.80
CA LEU A 258 13.81 -4.94 8.41
C LEU A 258 14.55 -5.67 7.27
N ARG A 259 15.50 -4.99 6.61
CA ARG A 259 16.20 -5.54 5.43
C ARG A 259 16.94 -6.87 5.68
N GLN A 260 17.35 -7.13 6.92
CA GLN A 260 18.09 -8.34 7.32
C GLN A 260 17.17 -9.48 7.79
N THR A 261 15.89 -9.21 8.00
CA THR A 261 14.91 -10.21 8.40
C THR A 261 14.79 -11.32 7.36
N ALA A 262 14.92 -12.58 7.77
CA ALA A 262 15.00 -13.72 6.82
C ALA A 262 13.80 -13.78 5.86
N ARG A 263 12.55 -13.58 6.37
CA ARG A 263 11.35 -13.59 5.53
C ARG A 263 11.32 -12.44 4.52
N ILE A 264 11.80 -11.25 4.90
CA ILE A 264 11.87 -10.09 4.00
C ILE A 264 12.93 -10.33 2.92
N ARG A 265 14.13 -10.83 3.28
CA ARG A 265 15.16 -11.20 2.31
C ARG A 265 14.66 -12.24 1.32
N ALA A 266 13.98 -13.30 1.80
CA ALA A 266 13.40 -14.33 0.94
C ALA A 266 12.37 -13.74 -0.04
N LEU A 267 11.52 -12.79 0.41
CA LEU A 267 10.59 -12.08 -0.46
C LEU A 267 11.35 -11.26 -1.53
N PHE A 268 12.37 -10.50 -1.15
CA PHE A 268 13.19 -9.73 -2.08
C PHE A 268 13.91 -10.63 -3.11
N GLU A 269 14.34 -11.82 -2.72
CA GLU A 269 14.93 -12.80 -3.62
C GLU A 269 13.91 -13.38 -4.61
N ALA A 270 12.69 -13.64 -4.15
CA ALA A 270 11.61 -14.12 -5.00
C ALA A 270 11.24 -13.12 -6.11
N PHE A 271 11.26 -11.82 -5.79
CA PHE A 271 11.00 -10.76 -6.77
C PHE A 271 12.19 -10.51 -7.72
N SER A 272 13.40 -10.89 -7.34
CA SER A 272 14.61 -10.76 -8.20
C SER A 272 14.71 -11.86 -9.26
N LYS A 273 14.12 -13.02 -9.00
CA LYS A 273 14.14 -14.20 -9.89
C LYS A 273 12.94 -14.24 -10.83
N GLY A 274 12.00 -13.30 -10.68
CA GLY A 274 10.85 -13.20 -11.56
C GLY A 274 11.25 -12.51 -12.85
N GLU A 275 11.07 -13.19 -13.98
CA GLU A 275 11.11 -12.62 -15.31
C GLU A 275 10.20 -11.39 -15.34
N THR A 276 10.73 -10.31 -15.91
CA THR A 276 9.99 -9.10 -16.27
C THR A 276 8.75 -9.51 -17.03
N ALA A 277 7.58 -9.22 -16.48
CA ALA A 277 6.31 -9.39 -17.20
C ALA A 277 6.21 -8.42 -18.36
#